data_d11e761154e11cb627e8cbf3a754c5d9
#
_entry.id   d11e761154e11cb627e8cbf3a754c5d9
#
_cell.length_a   1.000
_cell.length_b   1.000
_cell.length_c   1.000
_cell.angle_alpha   90.00
_cell.angle_beta   90.00
_cell.angle_gamma   90.00
#
_symmetry.space_group_name_H-M   'P 1'
#
loop_
_entity.id
_entity.type
_entity.pdbx_description
1 polymer ?
#
loop_
_entity_poly.entity_id
_entity_poly.type
_entity_poly.pdbx_seq_one_letter_code
_entity_poly.pdbx_strand_id
1 'polypeptide(L)'
;MIKSILLTGVGGQGILFAAGIIASAAEAAGFNVTTNEIHGMAQRGGSVTAQVRYGEGSFAPLAVSGGIDVIAAMEHIEAIRYAHWLKPGGLAVVAKSSVIPVTVTNGACTYPADVEERLHAVFPRLVYLDCAALALELDNARLANTILTGALSKGLPEISEDHWRTGLLARVKKGFEEANLTAFMKGSMLCSDI
;
A
#
# COMPACT_ATOMS: atom_id res chain seq x y z
N MET A 1 -11.41 -11.82 14.58
CA MET A 1 -11.16 -11.78 13.11
C MET A 1 -9.74 -11.28 12.87
N ILE A 2 -8.99 -11.86 11.93
CA ILE A 2 -7.60 -11.41 11.59
C ILE A 2 -7.61 -10.84 10.19
N LYS A 3 -7.05 -9.65 10.00
CA LYS A 3 -6.81 -9.00 8.71
C LYS A 3 -5.33 -9.04 8.37
N SER A 4 -5.04 -9.21 7.11
CA SER A 4 -3.68 -9.29 6.57
C SER A 4 -3.53 -8.37 5.37
N ILE A 5 -2.60 -7.46 5.43
CA ILE A 5 -2.31 -6.48 4.40
C ILE A 5 -0.90 -6.71 3.89
N LEU A 6 -0.72 -6.74 2.57
CA LEU A 6 0.58 -6.76 1.93
C LEU A 6 0.81 -5.42 1.22
N LEU A 7 1.84 -4.71 1.63
CA LEU A 7 2.34 -3.54 0.91
C LEU A 7 3.53 -3.96 0.06
N THR A 8 3.58 -3.50 -1.17
CA THR A 8 4.68 -3.80 -2.09
C THR A 8 5.04 -2.59 -2.95
N GLY A 9 6.26 -2.58 -3.42
CA GLY A 9 6.78 -1.55 -4.31
C GLY A 9 8.29 -1.60 -4.40
N VAL A 10 8.88 -0.48 -4.78
CA VAL A 10 10.32 -0.32 -4.97
C VAL A 10 10.90 0.53 -3.85
N GLY A 11 12.12 0.20 -3.42
CA GLY A 11 12.83 0.91 -2.36
C GLY A 11 12.90 2.42 -2.62
N GLY A 12 12.47 3.22 -1.63
CA GLY A 12 12.35 4.68 -1.71
C GLY A 12 10.91 5.18 -1.87
N GLN A 13 9.92 4.34 -2.17
CA GLN A 13 8.52 4.75 -2.34
C GLN A 13 7.73 4.89 -1.03
N GLY A 14 8.34 4.63 0.13
CA GLY A 14 7.70 4.83 1.44
C GLY A 14 6.79 3.67 1.89
N ILE A 15 7.06 2.45 1.44
CA ILE A 15 6.33 1.22 1.82
C ILE A 15 6.27 1.07 3.34
N LEU A 16 7.42 1.21 4.02
CA LEU A 16 7.52 1.05 5.48
C LEU A 16 6.79 2.16 6.24
N PHE A 17 6.74 3.37 5.67
CA PHE A 17 5.97 4.46 6.25
C PHE A 17 4.47 4.17 6.19
N ALA A 18 3.97 3.70 5.05
CA ALA A 18 2.57 3.29 4.89
C ALA A 18 2.22 2.10 5.81
N ALA A 19 3.09 1.09 5.91
CA ALA A 19 2.92 -0.03 6.83
C ALA A 19 2.82 0.45 8.30
N GLY A 20 3.69 1.40 8.68
CA GLY A 20 3.67 1.99 10.01
C GLY A 20 2.36 2.75 10.32
N ILE A 21 1.78 3.47 9.35
CA ILE A 21 0.49 4.14 9.51
C ILE A 21 -0.61 3.11 9.78
N ILE A 22 -0.68 2.04 8.97
CA ILE A 22 -1.69 0.98 9.11
C ILE A 22 -1.56 0.31 10.49
N ALA A 23 -0.33 -0.04 10.88
CA ALA A 23 -0.06 -0.65 12.18
C ALA A 23 -0.53 0.24 13.33
N SER A 24 -0.12 1.53 13.32
CA SER A 24 -0.50 2.47 14.36
C SER A 24 -2.00 2.77 14.40
N ALA A 25 -2.68 2.76 13.25
CA ALA A 25 -4.15 2.93 13.19
C ALA A 25 -4.88 1.71 13.76
N ALA A 26 -4.39 0.49 13.46
CA ALA A 26 -4.96 -0.73 14.01
C ALA A 26 -4.72 -0.86 15.54
N GLU A 27 -3.54 -0.46 16.03
CA GLU A 27 -3.25 -0.37 17.47
C GLU A 27 -4.17 0.64 18.16
N ALA A 28 -4.39 1.80 17.57
CA ALA A 28 -5.32 2.82 18.09
C ALA A 28 -6.77 2.29 18.16
N ALA A 29 -7.15 1.41 17.22
CA ALA A 29 -8.46 0.72 17.23
C ALA A 29 -8.53 -0.44 18.24
N GLY A 30 -7.46 -0.71 19.01
CA GLY A 30 -7.43 -1.73 20.05
C GLY A 30 -7.09 -3.14 19.56
N PHE A 31 -6.64 -3.31 18.34
CA PHE A 31 -6.20 -4.60 17.80
C PHE A 31 -4.77 -4.96 18.21
N ASN A 32 -4.50 -6.24 18.38
CA ASN A 32 -3.12 -6.74 18.36
C ASN A 32 -2.56 -6.63 16.93
N VAL A 33 -1.32 -6.16 16.80
CA VAL A 33 -0.70 -5.91 15.50
C VAL A 33 0.64 -6.64 15.41
N THR A 34 0.91 -7.20 14.25
CA THR A 34 2.24 -7.70 13.88
C THR A 34 2.66 -7.12 12.54
N THR A 35 3.93 -6.77 12.42
CA THR A 35 4.52 -6.29 11.17
C THR A 35 5.71 -7.17 10.79
N ASN A 36 5.88 -7.39 9.50
CA ASN A 36 7.06 -8.02 8.94
C ASN A 36 7.49 -7.29 7.69
N GLU A 37 8.77 -7.01 7.57
CA GLU A 37 9.34 -6.26 6.46
C GLU A 37 10.39 -7.11 5.76
N ILE A 38 10.32 -7.18 4.44
CA ILE A 38 11.30 -7.88 3.60
C ILE A 38 11.81 -6.89 2.57
N HIS A 39 13.07 -6.59 2.65
CA HIS A 39 13.78 -5.78 1.66
C HIS A 39 15.03 -6.50 1.20
N GLY A 40 15.34 -6.40 -0.09
CA GLY A 40 16.58 -6.92 -0.65
C GLY A 40 17.79 -6.10 -0.21
N MET A 41 18.99 -6.57 -0.55
CA MET A 41 20.26 -5.85 -0.30
C MET A 41 20.32 -4.48 -0.99
N ALA A 42 19.59 -4.30 -2.09
CA ALA A 42 19.43 -3.00 -2.77
C ALA A 42 18.41 -2.14 -2.02
N GLN A 43 18.88 -1.22 -1.19
CA GLN A 43 18.01 -0.28 -0.47
C GLN A 43 17.29 0.74 -1.36
N ARG A 44 17.69 0.89 -2.62
CA ARG A 44 17.05 1.72 -3.64
C ARG A 44 16.90 0.92 -4.92
N GLY A 45 15.74 1.02 -5.56
CA GLY A 45 15.45 0.32 -6.82
C GLY A 45 15.18 -1.18 -6.69
N GLY A 46 15.33 -1.79 -5.51
CA GLY A 46 14.97 -3.19 -5.24
C GLY A 46 13.52 -3.34 -4.78
N SER A 47 12.93 -4.52 -5.00
CA SER A 47 11.61 -4.87 -4.48
C SER A 47 11.59 -4.82 -2.95
N VAL A 48 10.57 -4.19 -2.39
CA VAL A 48 10.32 -4.10 -0.95
C VAL A 48 8.91 -4.55 -0.67
N THR A 49 8.74 -5.40 0.34
CA THR A 49 7.42 -5.77 0.84
C THR A 49 7.34 -5.55 2.35
N ALA A 50 6.15 -5.19 2.81
CA ALA A 50 5.81 -5.17 4.22
C ALA A 50 4.46 -5.87 4.41
N GLN A 51 4.35 -6.72 5.41
CA GLN A 51 3.08 -7.28 5.83
C GLN A 51 2.66 -6.65 7.15
N VAL A 52 1.41 -6.22 7.21
CA VAL A 52 0.76 -5.79 8.45
C VAL A 52 -0.39 -6.73 8.70
N ARG A 53 -0.41 -7.34 9.88
CA ARG A 53 -1.51 -8.19 10.31
C ARG A 53 -2.05 -7.67 11.63
N TYR A 54 -3.36 -7.63 11.74
CA TYR A 54 -4.01 -7.21 12.98
C TYR A 54 -5.30 -7.99 13.24
N GLY A 55 -5.68 -8.03 14.50
CA GLY A 55 -6.87 -8.72 14.93
C GLY A 55 -6.87 -9.02 16.43
N GLU A 56 -7.80 -9.86 16.85
CA GLU A 56 -7.91 -10.29 18.25
C GLU A 56 -7.06 -11.54 18.49
N GLY A 57 -6.49 -11.64 19.69
CA GLY A 57 -5.70 -12.79 20.13
C GLY A 57 -4.27 -12.81 19.56
N SER A 58 -3.65 -13.98 19.61
CA SER A 58 -2.28 -14.21 19.08
C SER A 58 -2.33 -14.89 17.72
N PHE A 59 -1.52 -14.44 16.80
CA PHE A 59 -1.43 -14.97 15.43
C PHE A 59 0.00 -14.84 14.86
N ALA A 60 0.29 -15.66 13.85
CA ALA A 60 1.60 -15.61 13.19
C ALA A 60 1.83 -14.27 12.51
N PRO A 61 3.06 -13.72 12.52
CA PRO A 61 3.38 -12.43 11.90
C PRO A 61 3.30 -12.45 10.37
N LEU A 62 3.39 -13.61 9.74
CA LEU A 62 3.30 -13.77 8.29
C LEU A 62 1.98 -14.43 7.90
N ALA A 63 1.34 -13.87 6.87
CA ALA A 63 0.23 -14.51 6.19
C ALA A 63 0.76 -15.63 5.27
N VAL A 64 -0.10 -16.61 4.98
CA VAL A 64 0.15 -17.59 3.94
C VAL A 64 -0.20 -17.02 2.56
N SER A 65 0.38 -17.59 1.50
CA SER A 65 0.00 -17.25 0.12
C SER A 65 -1.51 -17.47 -0.09
N GLY A 66 -2.19 -16.53 -0.73
CA GLY A 66 -3.64 -16.51 -0.86
C GLY A 66 -4.40 -16.11 0.40
N GLY A 67 -3.72 -15.62 1.45
CA GLY A 67 -4.31 -15.21 2.73
C GLY A 67 -4.32 -13.71 2.98
N ILE A 68 -3.94 -12.89 2.00
CA ILE A 68 -3.93 -11.42 2.11
C ILE A 68 -5.31 -10.85 1.78
N ASP A 69 -5.84 -10.02 2.66
CA ASP A 69 -7.14 -9.34 2.48
C ASP A 69 -7.03 -8.15 1.52
N VAL A 70 -5.95 -7.36 1.66
CA VAL A 70 -5.69 -6.16 0.85
C VAL A 70 -4.24 -6.14 0.40
N ILE A 71 -4.00 -5.97 -0.90
CA ILE A 71 -2.70 -5.61 -1.46
C ILE A 71 -2.68 -4.10 -1.73
N ALA A 72 -1.66 -3.41 -1.24
CA ALA A 72 -1.39 -2.01 -1.59
C ALA A 72 -0.02 -1.93 -2.28
N ALA A 73 0.00 -1.54 -3.55
CA ALA A 73 1.22 -1.51 -4.35
C ALA A 73 1.55 -0.09 -4.81
N MET A 74 2.76 0.36 -4.49
CA MET A 74 3.28 1.66 -4.94
C MET A 74 3.86 1.61 -6.35
N GLU A 75 3.98 0.40 -6.93
CA GLU A 75 4.49 0.16 -8.28
C GLU A 75 3.70 -1.01 -8.90
N HIS A 76 3.25 -0.85 -10.13
CA HIS A 76 2.25 -1.73 -10.72
C HIS A 76 2.79 -3.11 -11.13
N ILE A 77 4.06 -3.26 -11.50
CA ILE A 77 4.66 -4.59 -11.76
C ILE A 77 4.85 -5.36 -10.45
N GLU A 78 5.20 -4.66 -9.38
CA GLU A 78 5.27 -5.28 -8.06
C GLU A 78 3.88 -5.77 -7.60
N ALA A 79 2.79 -5.05 -7.95
CA ALA A 79 1.44 -5.55 -7.70
C ALA A 79 1.20 -6.90 -8.37
N ILE A 80 1.49 -7.01 -9.68
CA ILE A 80 1.32 -8.25 -10.45
C ILE A 80 2.20 -9.38 -9.87
N ARG A 81 3.45 -9.07 -9.49
CA ARG A 81 4.38 -10.03 -8.91
C ARG A 81 3.81 -10.70 -7.66
N TYR A 82 3.11 -9.94 -6.82
CA TYR A 82 2.55 -10.42 -5.56
C TYR A 82 1.06 -10.75 -5.63
N ALA A 83 0.43 -10.73 -6.81
CA ALA A 83 -1.00 -11.00 -6.98
C ALA A 83 -1.45 -12.34 -6.35
N HIS A 84 -0.61 -13.37 -6.42
CA HIS A 84 -0.88 -14.70 -5.87
C HIS A 84 -1.01 -14.75 -4.33
N TRP A 85 -0.65 -13.66 -3.64
CA TRP A 85 -0.86 -13.52 -2.20
C TRP A 85 -2.27 -13.09 -1.84
N LEU A 86 -2.98 -12.44 -2.78
CA LEU A 86 -4.34 -11.94 -2.52
C LEU A 86 -5.33 -13.11 -2.43
N LYS A 87 -6.18 -13.09 -1.43
CA LYS A 87 -7.26 -14.06 -1.30
C LYS A 87 -8.35 -13.81 -2.36
N PRO A 88 -9.16 -14.83 -2.70
CA PRO A 88 -10.35 -14.62 -3.53
C PRO A 88 -11.26 -13.53 -2.96
N GLY A 89 -11.63 -12.56 -3.79
CA GLY A 89 -12.44 -11.40 -3.38
C GLY A 89 -11.72 -10.33 -2.57
N GLY A 90 -10.39 -10.47 -2.37
CA GLY A 90 -9.56 -9.44 -1.76
C GLY A 90 -9.48 -8.17 -2.61
N LEU A 91 -9.06 -7.07 -2.01
CA LEU A 91 -8.93 -5.77 -2.65
C LEU A 91 -7.47 -5.51 -3.04
N ALA A 92 -7.25 -5.05 -4.28
CA ALA A 92 -5.97 -4.50 -4.70
C ALA A 92 -6.08 -2.98 -4.87
N VAL A 93 -5.20 -2.23 -4.23
CA VAL A 93 -5.06 -0.77 -4.40
C VAL A 93 -3.68 -0.50 -4.94
N VAL A 94 -3.60 -0.05 -6.18
CA VAL A 94 -2.35 0.01 -6.96
C VAL A 94 -2.12 1.43 -7.47
N ALA A 95 -0.93 1.97 -7.21
CA ALA A 95 -0.50 3.23 -7.80
C ALA A 95 -0.11 3.03 -9.27
N LYS A 96 -0.55 3.94 -10.14
CA LYS A 96 -0.15 4.04 -11.54
C LYS A 96 1.27 4.61 -11.62
N SER A 97 2.22 3.76 -11.25
CA SER A 97 3.64 4.12 -11.15
C SER A 97 4.50 3.01 -11.74
N SER A 98 5.48 3.38 -12.55
CA SER A 98 6.47 2.48 -13.11
C SER A 98 7.88 2.89 -12.70
N VAL A 99 8.62 1.95 -12.14
CA VAL A 99 10.06 2.11 -11.90
C VAL A 99 10.80 1.17 -12.85
N ILE A 100 11.40 1.73 -13.88
CA ILE A 100 12.03 0.94 -14.94
C ILE A 100 13.25 0.19 -14.38
N PRO A 101 13.24 -1.16 -14.39
CA PRO A 101 14.35 -1.96 -13.89
C PRO A 101 15.63 -1.79 -14.74
N VAL A 102 16.78 -1.99 -14.11
CA VAL A 102 18.08 -1.95 -14.81
C VAL A 102 18.15 -2.96 -15.96
N THR A 103 17.49 -4.11 -15.83
CA THR A 103 17.40 -5.14 -16.88
C THR A 103 16.65 -4.66 -18.13
N VAL A 104 15.78 -3.68 -17.99
CA VAL A 104 15.11 -3.02 -19.13
C VAL A 104 16.01 -1.93 -19.70
N THR A 105 16.64 -1.10 -18.86
CA THR A 105 17.48 -0.01 -19.32
C THR A 105 18.75 -0.48 -20.03
N ASN A 106 19.26 -1.67 -19.67
CA ASN A 106 20.41 -2.30 -20.37
C ASN A 106 20.01 -3.17 -21.58
N GLY A 107 18.72 -3.21 -21.93
CA GLY A 107 18.21 -3.95 -23.09
C GLY A 107 18.06 -5.46 -22.89
N ALA A 108 18.27 -6.01 -21.69
CA ALA A 108 18.12 -7.44 -21.41
C ALA A 108 16.65 -7.90 -21.39
N CYS A 109 15.72 -6.98 -21.11
CA CYS A 109 14.28 -7.23 -21.07
C CYS A 109 13.52 -6.05 -21.66
N THR A 110 12.27 -6.28 -22.07
CA THR A 110 11.33 -5.23 -22.47
C THR A 110 10.33 -4.97 -21.36
N TYR A 111 10.04 -3.69 -21.07
CA TYR A 111 8.98 -3.35 -20.12
C TYR A 111 7.62 -3.65 -20.76
N PRO A 112 6.70 -4.33 -20.08
CA PRO A 112 5.40 -4.66 -20.66
C PRO A 112 4.58 -3.39 -20.94
N ALA A 113 3.99 -3.34 -22.14
CA ALA A 113 3.11 -2.22 -22.53
C ALA A 113 1.65 -2.42 -22.05
N ASP A 114 1.29 -3.65 -21.71
CA ASP A 114 -0.05 -4.12 -21.35
C ASP A 114 -0.28 -4.27 -19.84
N VAL A 115 0.41 -3.46 -19.03
CA VAL A 115 0.39 -3.59 -17.56
C VAL A 115 -1.01 -3.41 -16.98
N GLU A 116 -1.79 -2.44 -17.47
CA GLU A 116 -3.15 -2.17 -17.00
C GLU A 116 -4.10 -3.34 -17.30
N GLU A 117 -4.00 -3.91 -18.47
CA GLU A 117 -4.78 -5.11 -18.86
C GLU A 117 -4.43 -6.30 -17.95
N ARG A 118 -3.15 -6.51 -17.66
CA ARG A 118 -2.68 -7.55 -16.74
C ARG A 118 -3.19 -7.33 -15.32
N LEU A 119 -3.20 -6.08 -14.82
CA LEU A 119 -3.75 -5.77 -13.51
C LEU A 119 -5.23 -6.14 -13.42
N HIS A 120 -6.04 -5.76 -14.41
CA HIS A 120 -7.45 -6.13 -14.46
C HIS A 120 -7.69 -7.63 -14.59
N ALA A 121 -6.80 -8.36 -15.27
CA ALA A 121 -6.89 -9.81 -15.40
C ALA A 121 -6.63 -10.55 -14.07
N VAL A 122 -5.71 -10.01 -13.22
CA VAL A 122 -5.33 -10.69 -11.97
C VAL A 122 -6.07 -10.18 -10.73
N PHE A 123 -6.65 -8.96 -10.79
CA PHE A 123 -7.35 -8.33 -9.67
C PHE A 123 -8.80 -8.00 -10.00
N PRO A 124 -9.77 -8.87 -9.66
CA PRO A 124 -11.19 -8.59 -9.90
C PRO A 124 -11.71 -7.36 -9.15
N ARG A 125 -11.12 -7.05 -8.00
CA ARG A 125 -11.40 -5.83 -7.22
C ARG A 125 -10.15 -4.97 -7.19
N LEU A 126 -10.02 -4.10 -8.19
CA LEU A 126 -8.86 -3.24 -8.40
C LEU A 126 -9.25 -1.77 -8.26
N VAL A 127 -8.46 -1.06 -7.46
CA VAL A 127 -8.38 0.41 -7.46
C VAL A 127 -7.04 0.79 -8.06
N TYR A 128 -7.04 1.50 -9.16
CA TYR A 128 -5.83 1.89 -9.89
C TYR A 128 -5.76 3.41 -10.01
N LEU A 129 -4.83 4.05 -9.26
CA LEU A 129 -4.80 5.49 -9.05
C LEU A 129 -3.46 6.10 -9.47
N ASP A 130 -3.50 7.23 -10.14
CA ASP A 130 -2.30 8.05 -10.35
C ASP A 130 -1.99 8.88 -9.10
N CYS A 131 -1.45 8.19 -8.09
CA CYS A 131 -1.08 8.81 -6.81
C CYS A 131 0.00 9.90 -6.97
N ALA A 132 0.83 9.81 -8.01
CA ALA A 132 1.86 10.81 -8.27
C ALA A 132 1.25 12.12 -8.78
N ALA A 133 0.34 12.05 -9.76
CA ALA A 133 -0.40 13.23 -10.22
C ALA A 133 -1.21 13.87 -9.10
N LEU A 134 -1.94 13.06 -8.33
CA LEU A 134 -2.72 13.54 -7.17
C LEU A 134 -1.85 14.20 -6.09
N ALA A 135 -0.64 13.71 -5.88
CA ALA A 135 0.31 14.31 -4.93
C ALA A 135 0.87 15.64 -5.44
N LEU A 136 1.10 15.76 -6.75
CA LEU A 136 1.52 17.02 -7.37
C LEU A 136 0.44 18.11 -7.28
N GLU A 137 -0.84 17.75 -7.35
CA GLU A 137 -1.95 18.69 -7.10
C GLU A 137 -1.96 19.25 -5.66
N LEU A 138 -1.26 18.57 -4.73
CA LEU A 138 -1.03 19.01 -3.36
C LEU A 138 0.38 19.64 -3.18
N ASP A 139 1.04 20.00 -4.27
CA ASP A 139 2.39 20.59 -4.30
C ASP A 139 3.48 19.75 -3.60
N ASN A 140 3.25 18.43 -3.42
CA ASN A 140 4.21 17.58 -2.72
C ASN A 140 4.18 16.12 -3.20
N ALA A 141 5.07 15.77 -4.12
CA ALA A 141 5.19 14.42 -4.67
C ALA A 141 5.42 13.31 -3.61
N ARG A 142 5.89 13.66 -2.40
CA ARG A 142 6.11 12.69 -1.32
C ARG A 142 4.81 12.18 -0.68
N LEU A 143 3.68 12.80 -0.99
CA LEU A 143 2.37 12.42 -0.43
C LEU A 143 1.72 11.24 -1.18
N ALA A 144 2.30 10.75 -2.26
CA ALA A 144 1.72 9.67 -3.06
C ALA A 144 1.44 8.39 -2.25
N ASN A 145 2.34 8.01 -1.34
CA ASN A 145 2.12 6.87 -0.45
C ASN A 145 1.00 7.10 0.57
N THR A 146 0.84 8.32 1.06
CA THR A 146 -0.25 8.68 1.98
C THR A 146 -1.60 8.68 1.27
N ILE A 147 -1.66 9.13 0.01
CA ILE A 147 -2.86 9.03 -0.84
C ILE A 147 -3.25 7.57 -1.04
N LEU A 148 -2.30 6.70 -1.40
CA LEU A 148 -2.56 5.27 -1.56
C LEU A 148 -3.04 4.63 -0.25
N THR A 149 -2.46 5.02 0.89
CA THR A 149 -2.88 4.55 2.21
C THR A 149 -4.32 5.00 2.54
N GLY A 150 -4.69 6.22 2.15
CA GLY A 150 -6.06 6.70 2.26
C GLY A 150 -7.04 5.89 1.40
N ALA A 151 -6.67 5.56 0.18
CA ALA A 151 -7.49 4.72 -0.70
C ALA A 151 -7.68 3.31 -0.11
N LEU A 152 -6.61 2.69 0.37
CA LEU A 152 -6.69 1.34 0.96
C LEU A 152 -7.53 1.29 2.24
N SER A 153 -7.63 2.39 3.00
CA SER A 153 -8.39 2.43 4.26
C SER A 153 -9.85 2.03 4.09
N LYS A 154 -10.42 2.24 2.90
CA LYS A 154 -11.79 1.81 2.57
C LYS A 154 -11.96 0.29 2.50
N GLY A 155 -10.88 -0.45 2.26
CA GLY A 155 -10.86 -1.91 2.36
C GLY A 155 -10.80 -2.45 3.80
N LEU A 156 -10.69 -1.57 4.80
CA LEU A 156 -10.50 -1.91 6.21
C LEU A 156 -11.50 -1.15 7.10
N PRO A 157 -12.80 -1.38 6.93
CA PRO A 157 -13.87 -0.59 7.57
C PRO A 157 -13.93 -0.75 9.10
N GLU A 158 -13.27 -1.74 9.66
CA GLU A 158 -13.16 -1.96 11.10
C GLU A 158 -12.26 -0.94 11.82
N ILE A 159 -11.41 -0.20 11.07
CA ILE A 159 -10.61 0.91 11.59
C ILE A 159 -11.34 2.20 11.26
N SER A 160 -11.83 2.90 12.29
CA SER A 160 -12.56 4.16 12.11
C SER A 160 -11.66 5.27 11.58
N GLU A 161 -12.26 6.33 11.04
CA GLU A 161 -11.54 7.50 10.53
C GLU A 161 -10.69 8.17 11.61
N ASP A 162 -11.17 8.24 12.85
CA ASP A 162 -10.42 8.78 14.00
C ASP A 162 -9.17 7.94 14.31
N HIS A 163 -9.27 6.61 14.22
CA HIS A 163 -8.13 5.72 14.42
C HIS A 163 -7.12 5.86 13.29
N TRP A 164 -7.56 6.00 12.03
CA TRP A 164 -6.69 6.31 10.89
C TRP A 164 -5.96 7.63 11.08
N ARG A 165 -6.69 8.67 11.50
CA ARG A 165 -6.10 9.98 11.83
C ARG A 165 -5.04 9.87 12.92
N THR A 166 -5.35 9.14 13.99
CA THR A 166 -4.40 8.90 15.10
C THR A 166 -3.15 8.19 14.62
N GLY A 167 -3.30 7.09 13.87
CA GLY A 167 -2.20 6.31 13.33
C GLY A 167 -1.32 7.11 12.37
N LEU A 168 -1.93 7.92 11.50
CA LEU A 168 -1.22 8.80 10.58
C LEU A 168 -0.37 9.83 11.34
N LEU A 169 -0.97 10.54 12.30
CA LEU A 169 -0.29 11.58 13.08
C LEU A 169 0.85 11.04 13.94
N ALA A 170 0.74 9.79 14.41
CA ALA A 170 1.80 9.12 15.16
C ALA A 170 3.08 8.87 14.31
N ARG A 171 2.97 8.86 12.99
CA ARG A 171 4.07 8.53 12.06
C ARG A 171 4.59 9.73 11.28
N VAL A 172 3.78 10.77 11.13
CA VAL A 172 4.14 11.96 10.37
C VAL A 172 5.09 12.85 11.18
N LYS A 173 6.11 13.39 10.52
CA LYS A 173 7.03 14.36 11.14
C LYS A 173 6.31 15.67 11.43
N LYS A 174 6.69 16.29 12.54
CA LYS A 174 6.18 17.62 12.95
C LYS A 174 6.28 18.64 11.80
N GLY A 175 5.20 19.34 11.55
CA GLY A 175 5.07 20.34 10.48
C GLY A 175 4.55 19.80 9.15
N PHE A 176 4.28 18.48 9.04
CA PHE A 176 3.72 17.86 7.84
C PHE A 176 2.33 17.23 8.09
N GLU A 177 1.75 17.45 9.27
CA GLU A 177 0.51 16.83 9.71
C GLU A 177 -0.66 17.15 8.78
N GLU A 178 -0.89 18.44 8.51
CA GLU A 178 -2.00 18.91 7.69
C GLU A 178 -1.90 18.39 6.24
N ALA A 179 -0.71 18.47 5.64
CA ALA A 179 -0.48 17.98 4.28
C ALA A 179 -0.75 16.48 4.15
N ASN A 180 -0.32 15.67 5.14
CA ASN A 180 -0.56 14.24 5.14
C ASN A 180 -2.02 13.89 5.43
N LEU A 181 -2.71 14.63 6.30
CA LEU A 181 -4.15 14.45 6.52
C LEU A 181 -4.94 14.75 5.25
N THR A 182 -4.64 15.85 4.57
CA THR A 182 -5.27 16.22 3.30
C THR A 182 -5.04 15.14 2.23
N ALA A 183 -3.82 14.63 2.12
CA ALA A 183 -3.47 13.57 1.18
C ALA A 183 -4.21 12.26 1.48
N PHE A 184 -4.29 11.87 2.76
CA PHE A 184 -5.02 10.69 3.19
C PHE A 184 -6.51 10.80 2.86
N MET A 185 -7.13 11.92 3.20
CA MET A 185 -8.55 12.19 2.90
C MET A 185 -8.81 12.17 1.39
N LYS A 186 -7.92 12.77 0.58
CA LYS A 186 -8.04 12.75 -0.88
C LYS A 186 -8.06 11.33 -1.42
N GLY A 187 -7.15 10.47 -0.97
CA GLY A 187 -7.14 9.05 -1.34
C GLY A 187 -8.39 8.29 -0.90
N SER A 188 -8.82 8.50 0.34
CA SER A 188 -10.02 7.88 0.91
C SER A 188 -11.31 8.25 0.14
N MET A 189 -11.47 9.50 -0.26
CA MET A 189 -12.64 9.97 -1.02
C MET A 189 -12.75 9.36 -2.41
N LEU A 190 -11.62 9.05 -3.07
CA LEU A 190 -11.61 8.44 -4.40
C LEU A 190 -12.07 6.97 -4.41
N CYS A 191 -12.26 6.37 -3.25
CA CYS A 191 -12.58 4.96 -3.06
C CYS A 191 -13.85 4.75 -2.20
N SER A 192 -14.76 5.70 -2.17
CA SER A 192 -15.98 5.64 -1.36
C SER A 192 -16.93 4.50 -1.75
N ASP A 193 -16.81 3.96 -2.96
CA ASP A 193 -17.75 2.99 -3.54
C ASP A 193 -17.21 1.53 -3.56
N ILE A 194 -16.23 1.20 -2.71
CA ILE A 194 -15.57 -0.12 -2.66
C ILE A 194 -16.21 -1.05 -1.64
#